data_492bd920b44308c4c69248baf4018dca
#
_entry.id   492bd920b44308c4c69248baf4018dca
#
_cell.length_a   1.000
_cell.length_b   1.000
_cell.length_c   1.000
_cell.angle_alpha   90.00
_cell.angle_beta   90.00
_cell.angle_gamma   90.00
#
_symmetry.space_group_name_H-M   'P 1'
#
loop_
_entity.id
_entity.type
_entity.pdbx_description
1 polymer ?
#
loop_
_entity_poly.entity_id
_entity_poly.type
_entity_poly.pdbx_seq_one_letter_code
_entity_poly.pdbx_strand_id
1 'polypeptide(L)'
;DIQDGVDIVIGPGTEVIAGEGKILTAGGMDAHIHFICPQQIEEALASGLTTMLGGGTGPATGTNATTCTPGPWHLARMIQSFDAFPVNLGISGKGNASRPAALVEMIKAGACALKL
;
A
#
# COMPACT_ATOMS: atom_id res chain seq x y z
N ASP A 1 33.85 -4.72 5.54
CA ASP A 1 34.02 -6.01 6.22
C ASP A 1 32.81 -6.88 5.97
N ILE A 2 33.08 -8.13 5.60
CA ILE A 2 32.03 -9.13 5.38
C ILE A 2 31.73 -9.78 6.74
N GLN A 3 30.46 -9.85 7.09
CA GLN A 3 30.02 -10.54 8.29
C GLN A 3 30.05 -12.07 8.10
N ASP A 4 30.37 -12.80 9.16
CA ASP A 4 30.31 -14.27 9.15
C ASP A 4 28.89 -14.74 8.77
N GLY A 5 28.80 -15.68 7.83
CA GLY A 5 27.55 -16.21 7.34
C GLY A 5 26.88 -15.40 6.22
N VAL A 6 27.50 -14.32 5.75
CA VAL A 6 27.06 -13.57 4.56
C VAL A 6 27.93 -13.99 3.37
N ASP A 7 27.31 -14.64 2.41
CA ASP A 7 27.95 -15.18 1.21
C ASP A 7 27.41 -14.56 -0.11
N ILE A 8 26.74 -13.42 0.01
CA ILE A 8 26.19 -12.70 -1.14
C ILE A 8 27.33 -12.07 -1.94
N VAL A 9 27.48 -12.48 -3.19
CA VAL A 9 28.53 -11.98 -4.07
C VAL A 9 28.15 -10.62 -4.64
N ILE A 10 29.04 -9.65 -4.47
CA ILE A 10 28.92 -8.34 -5.13
C ILE A 10 29.39 -8.49 -6.57
N GLY A 11 28.52 -8.20 -7.52
CA GLY A 11 28.76 -8.33 -8.96
C GLY A 11 28.38 -7.06 -9.73
N PRO A 12 28.47 -7.09 -11.07
CA PRO A 12 28.21 -5.91 -11.89
C PRO A 12 26.76 -5.43 -11.87
N GLY A 13 25.82 -6.25 -11.41
CA GLY A 13 24.41 -5.88 -11.20
C GLY A 13 24.06 -5.46 -9.77
N THR A 14 25.05 -5.35 -8.89
CA THR A 14 24.81 -4.98 -7.48
C THR A 14 24.83 -3.46 -7.34
N GLU A 15 23.73 -2.91 -6.83
CA GLU A 15 23.66 -1.51 -6.43
C GLU A 15 24.24 -1.33 -5.04
N VAL A 16 25.04 -0.28 -4.86
CA VAL A 16 25.67 0.05 -3.57
C VAL A 16 25.07 1.34 -3.02
N ILE A 17 24.52 1.26 -1.82
CA ILE A 17 23.93 2.41 -1.11
C ILE A 17 24.81 2.69 0.12
N ALA A 18 25.31 3.94 0.21
CA ALA A 18 26.13 4.39 1.33
C ALA A 18 25.29 4.50 2.62
N GLY A 19 25.73 3.82 3.67
CA GLY A 19 25.01 3.76 4.95
C GLY A 19 25.82 4.25 6.15
N GLU A 20 26.97 4.91 5.92
CA GLU A 20 27.85 5.38 7.01
C GLU A 20 27.11 6.33 7.96
N GLY A 21 27.20 6.05 9.26
CA GLY A 21 26.54 6.83 10.31
C GLY A 21 25.02 6.68 10.36
N LYS A 22 24.47 5.68 9.68
CA LYS A 22 23.00 5.40 9.62
C LYS A 22 22.70 4.02 10.19
N ILE A 23 21.49 3.87 10.68
CA ILE A 23 20.91 2.59 11.08
C ILE A 23 19.94 2.15 9.99
N LEU A 24 20.16 0.97 9.42
CA LEU A 24 19.24 0.37 8.45
C LEU A 24 18.14 -0.38 9.20
N THR A 25 16.90 -0.02 8.91
CA THR A 25 15.70 -0.69 9.43
C THR A 25 14.80 -1.14 8.28
N ALA A 26 13.91 -2.08 8.55
CA ALA A 26 12.81 -2.33 7.63
C ALA A 26 11.94 -1.08 7.48
N GLY A 27 11.37 -0.88 6.30
CA GLY A 27 10.37 0.17 6.08
C GLY A 27 9.10 -0.09 6.91
N GLY A 28 8.47 0.98 7.37
CA GLY A 28 7.23 0.89 8.14
C GLY A 28 6.05 0.42 7.29
N MET A 29 5.09 -0.19 7.94
CA MET A 29 3.79 -0.56 7.34
C MET A 29 2.67 0.11 8.13
N ASP A 30 1.79 0.83 7.44
CA ASP A 30 0.56 1.35 7.99
C ASP A 30 -0.63 0.60 7.38
N ALA A 31 -1.38 -0.11 8.23
CA ALA A 31 -2.54 -0.92 7.82
C ALA A 31 -3.88 -0.21 8.11
N HIS A 32 -3.88 1.07 8.42
CA HIS A 32 -5.09 1.85 8.66
C HIS A 32 -5.10 3.16 7.87
N ILE A 33 -5.02 3.06 6.56
CA ILE A 33 -4.98 4.21 5.66
C ILE A 33 -6.37 4.56 5.14
N HIS A 34 -6.65 5.86 5.07
CA HIS A 34 -7.78 6.43 4.33
C HIS A 34 -7.22 7.11 3.09
N PHE A 35 -7.36 6.47 1.91
CA PHE A 35 -6.85 7.01 0.65
C PHE A 35 -7.75 8.16 0.17
N ILE A 36 -7.40 9.37 0.60
CA ILE A 36 -8.15 10.60 0.32
C ILE A 36 -7.41 11.45 -0.72
N CYS A 37 -6.13 11.72 -0.51
CA CYS A 37 -5.34 12.51 -1.44
C CYS A 37 -3.96 11.87 -1.69
N PRO A 38 -3.40 11.99 -2.91
CA PRO A 38 -2.14 11.35 -3.26
C PRO A 38 -0.93 11.88 -2.49
N GLN A 39 -0.97 13.10 -2.01
CA GLN A 39 0.12 13.72 -1.23
C GLN A 39 0.44 12.94 0.05
N GLN A 40 -0.54 12.26 0.65
CA GLN A 40 -0.30 11.44 1.83
C GLN A 40 0.69 10.30 1.59
N ILE A 41 0.81 9.82 0.36
CA ILE A 41 1.75 8.74 0.01
C ILE A 41 3.19 9.26 0.01
N GLU A 42 3.42 10.45 -0.50
CA GLU A 42 4.72 11.11 -0.47
C GLU A 42 5.16 11.40 0.97
N GLU A 43 4.26 11.91 1.81
CA GLU A 43 4.51 12.17 3.23
C GLU A 43 4.81 10.86 3.99
N ALA A 44 4.07 9.79 3.71
CA ALA A 44 4.31 8.49 4.31
C ALA A 44 5.70 7.95 3.94
N LEU A 45 6.07 8.01 2.66
CA LEU A 45 7.38 7.59 2.18
C LEU A 45 8.51 8.40 2.81
N ALA A 46 8.35 9.73 2.89
CA ALA A 46 9.31 10.62 3.55
C ALA A 46 9.45 10.31 5.06
N SER A 47 8.43 9.74 5.66
CA SER A 47 8.42 9.30 7.08
C SER A 47 8.92 7.87 7.29
N GLY A 48 9.36 7.18 6.23
CA GLY A 48 9.90 5.82 6.29
C GLY A 48 8.87 4.70 6.17
N LEU A 49 7.63 5.01 5.78
CA LEU A 49 6.63 4.00 5.43
C LEU A 49 6.85 3.53 4.00
N THR A 50 6.95 2.22 3.81
CA THR A 50 7.12 1.59 2.50
C THR A 50 5.93 0.74 2.07
N THR A 51 4.98 0.55 2.98
CA THR A 51 3.75 -0.22 2.73
C THR A 51 2.56 0.48 3.37
N MET A 52 1.52 0.69 2.60
CA MET A 52 0.26 1.30 3.04
C MET A 52 -0.91 0.41 2.63
N LEU A 53 -1.74 0.04 3.61
CA LEU A 53 -2.95 -0.74 3.39
C LEU A 53 -4.16 0.03 3.90
N GLY A 54 -5.15 0.22 3.09
CA GLY A 54 -6.36 0.91 3.51
C GLY A 54 -7.44 0.98 2.45
N GLY A 55 -8.44 1.78 2.71
CA GLY A 55 -9.58 1.99 1.83
C GLY A 55 -9.80 3.45 1.48
N GLY A 56 -10.71 3.68 0.58
CA GLY A 56 -11.07 5.00 0.10
C GLY A 56 -11.21 5.05 -1.40
N THR A 57 -11.62 6.20 -1.89
CA THR A 57 -11.87 6.42 -3.33
C THR A 57 -11.10 7.62 -3.87
N GLY A 58 -10.10 8.09 -3.12
CA GLY A 58 -9.32 9.25 -3.50
C GLY A 58 -10.11 10.56 -3.47
N PRO A 59 -9.58 11.63 -4.05
CA PRO A 59 -10.21 12.95 -4.03
C PRO A 59 -11.43 13.08 -4.94
N ALA A 60 -11.61 12.16 -5.90
CA ALA A 60 -12.61 12.29 -6.96
C ALA A 60 -14.07 12.24 -6.47
N THR A 61 -14.32 11.50 -5.39
CA THR A 61 -15.66 11.33 -4.80
C THR A 61 -15.83 12.05 -3.47
N GLY A 62 -14.89 12.92 -3.12
CA GLY A 62 -14.90 13.67 -1.87
C GLY A 62 -14.80 12.77 -0.64
N THR A 63 -15.70 12.98 0.32
CA THR A 63 -15.69 12.23 1.57
C THR A 63 -16.45 10.90 1.52
N ASN A 64 -17.06 10.56 0.41
CA ASN A 64 -17.77 9.29 0.25
C ASN A 64 -16.77 8.13 0.31
N ALA A 65 -17.09 7.10 1.09
CA ALA A 65 -16.29 5.89 1.22
C ALA A 65 -14.80 6.11 1.58
N THR A 66 -14.50 7.12 2.39
CA THR A 66 -13.11 7.48 2.77
C THR A 66 -12.37 6.39 3.55
N THR A 67 -13.09 5.47 4.18
CA THR A 67 -12.53 4.39 4.99
C THR A 67 -12.55 3.03 4.32
N CYS A 68 -13.30 2.89 3.23
CA CYS A 68 -13.44 1.64 2.49
C CYS A 68 -13.64 1.92 1.00
N THR A 69 -13.42 0.90 0.18
CA THR A 69 -13.61 1.01 -1.27
C THR A 69 -14.76 0.11 -1.69
N PRO A 70 -15.92 0.67 -2.06
CA PRO A 70 -17.13 -0.11 -2.30
C PRO A 70 -17.21 -0.63 -3.73
N GLY A 71 -17.16 -1.94 -3.88
CA GLY A 71 -17.44 -2.62 -5.13
C GLY A 71 -16.31 -2.65 -6.15
N PRO A 72 -16.43 -3.52 -7.15
CA PRO A 72 -15.37 -3.83 -8.11
C PRO A 72 -14.89 -2.63 -8.92
N TRP A 73 -15.77 -1.73 -9.29
CA TRP A 73 -15.40 -0.58 -10.12
C TRP A 73 -14.45 0.37 -9.39
N HIS A 74 -14.78 0.73 -8.14
CA HIS A 74 -13.92 1.61 -7.34
C HIS A 74 -12.58 0.93 -7.01
N LEU A 75 -12.60 -0.37 -6.69
CA LEU A 75 -11.37 -1.15 -6.47
C LEU A 75 -10.46 -1.11 -7.68
N ALA A 76 -11.00 -1.36 -8.87
CA ALA A 76 -10.23 -1.32 -10.10
C ALA A 76 -9.62 0.07 -10.36
N ARG A 77 -10.36 1.15 -10.13
CA ARG A 77 -9.86 2.53 -10.31
C ARG A 77 -8.75 2.86 -9.31
N MET A 78 -8.92 2.47 -8.06
CA MET A 78 -7.90 2.69 -7.04
C MET A 78 -6.62 1.89 -7.30
N ILE A 79 -6.74 0.62 -7.66
CA ILE A 79 -5.58 -0.22 -8.03
C ILE A 79 -4.82 0.40 -9.21
N GLN A 80 -5.52 0.87 -10.23
CA GLN A 80 -4.89 1.54 -11.38
C GLN A 80 -4.15 2.83 -10.97
N SER A 81 -4.67 3.58 -9.99
CA SER A 81 -4.01 4.79 -9.52
C SER A 81 -2.71 4.50 -8.76
N PHE A 82 -2.56 3.31 -8.20
CA PHE A 82 -1.41 2.90 -7.41
C PHE A 82 -0.12 2.77 -8.23
N ASP A 83 -0.22 2.53 -9.51
CA ASP A 83 0.93 2.42 -10.42
C ASP A 83 1.79 3.70 -10.47
N ALA A 84 1.23 4.84 -10.06
CA ALA A 84 1.93 6.11 -10.04
C ALA A 84 2.92 6.27 -8.86
N PHE A 85 2.91 5.37 -7.88
CA PHE A 85 3.61 5.56 -6.62
C PHE A 85 4.63 4.46 -6.32
N PRO A 86 5.85 4.83 -5.86
CA PRO A 86 6.94 3.88 -5.61
C PRO A 86 6.88 3.26 -4.20
N VAL A 87 5.70 2.84 -3.74
CA VAL A 87 5.48 2.18 -2.45
C VAL A 87 4.56 0.98 -2.64
N ASN A 88 4.55 0.06 -1.70
CA ASN A 88 3.60 -1.04 -1.70
C ASN A 88 2.23 -0.53 -1.23
N LEU A 89 1.23 -0.64 -2.09
CA LEU A 89 -0.11 -0.18 -1.80
C LEU A 89 -1.10 -1.34 -1.86
N GLY A 90 -1.90 -1.49 -0.80
CA GLY A 90 -2.98 -2.45 -0.72
C GLY A 90 -4.32 -1.76 -0.51
N ILE A 91 -5.35 -2.27 -1.17
CA ILE A 91 -6.70 -1.72 -1.07
C ILE A 91 -7.64 -2.62 -0.27
N SER A 92 -8.34 -2.03 0.69
CA SER A 92 -9.40 -2.70 1.43
C SER A 92 -10.76 -2.38 0.83
N GLY A 93 -11.55 -3.43 0.57
CA GLY A 93 -12.95 -3.28 0.17
C GLY A 93 -13.86 -2.95 1.36
N LYS A 94 -15.11 -2.60 1.07
CA LYS A 94 -16.14 -2.38 2.09
C LYS A 94 -16.53 -3.72 2.73
N GLY A 95 -16.28 -3.88 4.03
CA GLY A 95 -16.59 -5.10 4.77
C GLY A 95 -18.04 -5.19 5.24
N ASN A 96 -18.71 -4.05 5.43
CA ASN A 96 -20.12 -4.00 5.78
C ASN A 96 -20.98 -4.23 4.54
N ALA A 97 -21.45 -5.45 4.38
CA ALA A 97 -22.33 -5.83 3.29
C ALA A 97 -23.50 -6.68 3.79
N SER A 98 -24.68 -6.46 3.23
CA SER A 98 -25.90 -7.19 3.60
C SER A 98 -25.91 -8.64 3.07
N ARG A 99 -25.04 -8.96 2.11
CA ARG A 99 -24.94 -10.28 1.50
C ARG A 99 -23.47 -10.69 1.32
N PRO A 100 -23.10 -11.95 1.63
CA PRO A 100 -21.74 -12.45 1.44
C PRO A 100 -21.23 -12.31 0.00
N ALA A 101 -22.08 -12.41 -1.00
CA ALA A 101 -21.71 -12.28 -2.41
C ALA A 101 -20.98 -10.96 -2.72
N ALA A 102 -21.37 -9.86 -2.08
CA ALA A 102 -20.73 -8.57 -2.27
C ALA A 102 -19.27 -8.56 -1.76
N LEU A 103 -18.98 -9.30 -0.69
CA LEU A 103 -17.61 -9.47 -0.18
C LEU A 103 -16.76 -10.27 -1.16
N VAL A 104 -17.32 -11.34 -1.69
CA VAL A 104 -16.64 -12.18 -2.70
C VAL A 104 -16.30 -11.37 -3.95
N GLU A 105 -17.20 -10.53 -4.43
CA GLU A 105 -16.96 -9.65 -5.58
C GLU A 105 -15.78 -8.70 -5.33
N MET A 106 -15.69 -8.11 -4.15
CA MET A 106 -14.59 -7.20 -3.80
C MET A 106 -13.24 -7.93 -3.73
N ILE A 107 -13.20 -9.12 -3.12
CA ILE A 107 -11.98 -9.93 -3.09
C ILE A 107 -11.54 -10.32 -4.50
N LYS A 108 -12.48 -10.76 -5.35
CA LYS A 108 -12.18 -11.09 -6.76
C LYS A 108 -11.71 -9.88 -7.56
N ALA A 109 -12.13 -8.68 -7.19
CA ALA A 109 -11.69 -7.44 -7.81
C ALA A 109 -10.32 -6.94 -7.32
N GLY A 110 -9.67 -7.64 -6.39
CA GLY A 110 -8.34 -7.33 -5.92
C GLY A 110 -8.25 -6.71 -4.54
N ALA A 111 -9.35 -6.65 -3.77
CA ALA A 111 -9.25 -6.23 -2.38
C ALA A 111 -8.43 -7.25 -1.58
N CYS A 112 -7.38 -6.77 -0.90
CA CYS A 112 -6.52 -7.60 -0.04
C CYS A 112 -6.97 -7.62 1.42
N ALA A 113 -7.96 -6.80 1.78
CA ALA A 113 -8.58 -6.74 3.09
C ALA A 113 -10.03 -6.23 2.98
N LEU A 114 -10.78 -6.35 4.06
CA LEU A 114 -12.13 -5.80 4.20
C LEU A 114 -12.17 -4.86 5.40
N LYS A 115 -12.65 -3.66 5.18
CA LYS A 115 -12.81 -2.64 6.22
C LYS A 115 -14.22 -2.70 6.79
N LEU A 116 -14.32 -2.86 8.11
CA LEU A 116 -15.55 -2.81 8.90
C LEU A 116 -15.74 -1.42 9.52
#